data_e817f4228632591dc231e2fdb0255abe
#
_entry.id   e817f4228632591dc231e2fdb0255abe
#
_cell.length_a   1.000
_cell.length_b   1.000
_cell.length_c   1.000
_cell.angle_alpha   90.00
_cell.angle_beta   90.00
_cell.angle_gamma   90.00
#
_symmetry.space_group_name_H-M   'P 1'
#
loop_
_entity.id
_entity.type
_entity.pdbx_description
1 polymer ?
#
loop_
_entity_poly.entity_id
_entity_poly.type
_entity_poly.pdbx_seq_one_letter_code
_entity_poly.pdbx_strand_id
1 'polypeptide(L)'
;MKLLKYAMLPFIALSCFACSDDDESAIKNDMIKKTVSPAIAGEKIEFAYAMGTTNGRINKAEAVASITGATSTGFELHSWFTAQTGMDVNGVHYGAGEDVPIQTVKDASTDGSISTANLMEKVDAHYINPTIAIGTTQTDLIAATLRYNFVVPEDAKGKTFSITFTAVSSTGDRVSYKTPNYKISKMDMKRLIELENEGACYFSIEDMKAYTKEEVNALNLSGKIDFIYNYQAKLNDFDYAHSFVSPATDPKFIAISGIVPSGATNNTPMEQRANVHDAQLKGSNPAVYVDDIDFETLDLGGAMNYVLNLKKDDSAFMKTADGKWAAYIYVNSVDGSGKMTVSIKRYPL
;
A
#
# COMPACT_ATOMS: atom_id res chain seq x y z
N MET A 1 42.28 -44.36 -26.23
CA MET A 1 41.05 -44.52 -25.47
C MET A 1 41.40 -44.81 -24.02
N LYS A 2 41.40 -43.78 -23.15
CA LYS A 2 41.52 -43.94 -21.71
C LYS A 2 40.52 -43.02 -21.04
N LEU A 3 39.51 -43.62 -20.44
CA LEU A 3 38.50 -42.97 -19.59
C LEU A 3 39.12 -42.47 -18.29
N LEU A 4 39.09 -41.19 -18.05
CA LEU A 4 39.46 -40.58 -16.77
C LEU A 4 38.19 -40.38 -15.96
N LYS A 5 38.03 -41.19 -14.92
CA LYS A 5 36.96 -41.06 -13.91
C LYS A 5 37.34 -39.95 -12.93
N TYR A 6 36.61 -38.87 -12.91
CA TYR A 6 36.70 -37.89 -11.82
C TYR A 6 35.81 -38.33 -10.66
N ALA A 7 36.45 -38.73 -9.58
CA ALA A 7 35.77 -38.96 -8.31
C ALA A 7 35.58 -37.57 -7.65
N MET A 8 34.32 -37.12 -7.54
CA MET A 8 33.95 -36.00 -6.66
C MET A 8 33.91 -36.50 -5.22
N LEU A 9 34.85 -36.05 -4.41
CA LEU A 9 34.73 -36.16 -2.97
C LEU A 9 33.80 -35.03 -2.46
N PRO A 10 32.78 -35.34 -1.65
CA PRO A 10 32.03 -34.29 -0.97
C PRO A 10 32.87 -33.78 0.21
N PHE A 11 33.22 -32.50 0.13
CA PHE A 11 33.82 -31.80 1.26
C PHE A 11 32.69 -31.52 2.28
N ILE A 12 32.59 -32.39 3.27
CA ILE A 12 31.77 -32.14 4.46
C ILE A 12 32.55 -31.14 5.30
N ALA A 13 32.23 -29.86 5.18
CA ALA A 13 32.63 -28.86 6.14
C ALA A 13 31.87 -29.13 7.43
N LEU A 14 32.47 -29.79 8.38
CA LEU A 14 32.08 -29.73 9.79
C LEU A 14 32.27 -28.28 10.26
N SER A 15 31.23 -27.49 10.17
CA SER A 15 31.12 -26.28 10.96
C SER A 15 30.95 -26.72 12.42
N CYS A 16 32.02 -26.72 13.16
CA CYS A 16 31.99 -26.70 14.63
C CYS A 16 31.20 -25.45 15.02
N PHE A 17 29.92 -25.60 15.31
CA PHE A 17 29.20 -24.63 16.12
C PHE A 17 29.86 -24.70 17.49
N ALA A 18 30.78 -23.78 17.73
CA ALA A 18 31.12 -23.44 19.09
C ALA A 18 29.83 -22.93 19.73
N CYS A 19 29.26 -23.71 20.62
CA CYS A 19 28.36 -23.16 21.62
C CYS A 19 29.19 -22.18 22.42
N SER A 20 29.17 -20.90 22.06
CA SER A 20 29.39 -19.86 23.05
C SER A 20 28.17 -19.93 23.95
N ASP A 21 28.37 -20.06 25.24
CA ASP A 21 27.39 -19.63 26.23
C ASP A 21 27.25 -18.10 26.08
N ASP A 22 26.57 -17.68 25.03
CA ASP A 22 26.07 -16.32 24.92
C ASP A 22 24.96 -16.25 25.95
N ASP A 23 25.14 -15.43 26.97
CA ASP A 23 24.08 -15.05 27.91
C ASP A 23 22.85 -14.65 27.08
N GLU A 24 21.90 -15.56 26.98
CA GLU A 24 20.71 -15.37 26.18
C GLU A 24 19.94 -14.15 26.72
N SER A 25 19.87 -13.09 25.95
CA SER A 25 19.26 -11.84 26.41
C SER A 25 17.91 -12.13 27.04
N ALA A 26 17.70 -11.64 28.25
CA ALA A 26 16.46 -11.83 28.98
C ALA A 26 15.26 -11.17 28.25
N ILE A 27 15.53 -10.22 27.36
CA ILE A 27 14.50 -9.56 26.54
C ILE A 27 14.56 -10.08 25.10
N LYS A 28 13.39 -10.39 24.54
CA LYS A 28 13.20 -10.91 23.18
C LYS A 28 12.15 -10.12 22.45
N ASN A 29 12.19 -10.15 21.12
CA ASN A 29 11.21 -9.48 20.27
C ASN A 29 10.90 -10.28 19.01
N ASP A 30 9.78 -9.93 18.40
CA ASP A 30 9.37 -10.46 17.10
C ASP A 30 8.49 -9.45 16.35
N MET A 31 8.49 -9.55 15.01
CA MET A 31 7.57 -8.83 14.16
C MET A 31 6.42 -9.74 13.75
N ILE A 32 5.32 -9.68 14.51
CA ILE A 32 4.17 -10.57 14.32
C ILE A 32 3.43 -10.24 13.04
N LYS A 33 3.30 -8.95 12.70
CA LYS A 33 2.58 -8.48 11.51
C LYS A 33 3.34 -7.36 10.83
N LYS A 34 3.40 -7.46 9.52
CA LYS A 34 3.84 -6.38 8.63
C LYS A 34 2.98 -6.41 7.37
N THR A 35 2.57 -5.26 6.89
CA THR A 35 1.85 -5.15 5.63
C THR A 35 2.78 -5.47 4.46
N VAL A 36 2.32 -6.26 3.52
CA VAL A 36 3.06 -6.70 2.32
C VAL A 36 2.59 -6.01 1.03
N SER A 37 1.54 -5.19 1.12
CA SER A 37 1.07 -4.40 -0.03
C SER A 37 2.11 -3.38 -0.48
N PRO A 38 2.06 -2.92 -1.74
CA PRO A 38 2.89 -1.81 -2.22
C PRO A 38 2.79 -0.59 -1.29
N ALA A 39 3.94 -0.03 -0.92
CA ALA A 39 4.00 1.20 -0.14
C ALA A 39 3.71 2.39 -1.07
N ILE A 40 2.55 2.99 -0.94
CA ILE A 40 2.09 4.11 -1.75
C ILE A 40 1.95 5.34 -0.84
N ALA A 41 2.37 6.51 -1.31
CA ALA A 41 2.24 7.75 -0.55
C ALA A 41 0.79 8.01 -0.11
N GLY A 42 0.60 8.47 1.12
CA GLY A 42 -0.71 8.65 1.75
C GLY A 42 -1.34 7.37 2.32
N GLU A 43 -0.82 6.19 2.00
CA GLU A 43 -1.32 4.92 2.53
C GLU A 43 -0.60 4.52 3.82
N LYS A 44 -1.27 3.65 4.60
CA LYS A 44 -0.74 3.16 5.88
C LYS A 44 -0.11 1.78 5.72
N ILE A 45 1.06 1.62 6.33
CA ILE A 45 1.69 0.31 6.53
C ILE A 45 1.57 -0.03 8.01
N GLU A 46 0.98 -1.17 8.30
CA GLU A 46 0.78 -1.63 9.66
C GLU A 46 1.90 -2.56 10.09
N PHE A 47 2.36 -2.38 11.33
CA PHE A 47 3.30 -3.26 12.01
C PHE A 47 2.72 -3.68 13.35
N ALA A 48 2.95 -4.94 13.73
CA ALA A 48 2.70 -5.43 15.07
C ALA A 48 4.02 -5.97 15.64
N TYR A 49 4.62 -5.20 16.52
CA TYR A 49 5.90 -5.48 17.16
C TYR A 49 5.67 -6.04 18.55
N ALA A 50 6.03 -7.30 18.72
CA ALA A 50 5.95 -8.00 19.98
C ALA A 50 7.27 -7.96 20.73
N MET A 51 7.19 -7.90 22.06
CA MET A 51 8.33 -7.93 22.94
C MET A 51 7.99 -8.63 24.24
N GLY A 52 8.98 -9.27 24.86
CA GLY A 52 8.82 -9.92 26.13
C GLY A 52 10.14 -10.04 26.87
N THR A 53 10.09 -10.19 28.21
CA THR A 53 11.25 -10.37 29.05
C THR A 53 11.00 -11.44 30.10
N THR A 54 12.03 -12.21 30.40
CA THR A 54 12.06 -13.17 31.51
C THR A 54 12.65 -12.59 32.78
N ASN A 55 13.22 -11.36 32.72
CA ASN A 55 13.82 -10.68 33.85
C ASN A 55 13.33 -9.22 33.90
N GLY A 56 12.72 -8.83 34.99
CA GLY A 56 12.11 -7.53 35.14
C GLY A 56 10.78 -7.40 34.36
N ARG A 57 10.57 -6.25 33.74
CA ARG A 57 9.36 -5.92 32.96
C ARG A 57 9.73 -5.15 31.70
N ILE A 58 8.84 -5.11 30.73
CA ILE A 58 8.97 -4.19 29.58
C ILE A 58 8.82 -2.75 30.09
N ASN A 59 9.81 -1.94 29.82
CA ASN A 59 9.87 -0.57 30.29
C ASN A 59 9.65 0.45 29.16
N LYS A 60 10.22 0.19 27.97
CA LYS A 60 10.22 1.14 26.85
C LYS A 60 10.18 0.41 25.54
N ALA A 61 9.47 0.98 24.56
CA ALA A 61 9.59 0.61 23.16
C ALA A 61 9.81 1.85 22.30
N GLU A 62 10.51 1.65 21.20
CA GLU A 62 10.93 2.70 20.28
C GLU A 62 10.78 2.20 18.84
N ALA A 63 10.28 3.05 17.94
CA ALA A 63 10.28 2.77 16.51
C ALA A 63 10.90 3.95 15.77
N VAL A 64 11.90 3.65 14.96
CA VAL A 64 12.65 4.66 14.20
C VAL A 64 12.57 4.33 12.73
N ALA A 65 11.95 5.22 11.95
CA ALA A 65 11.93 5.12 10.49
C ALA A 65 13.09 5.90 9.86
N SER A 66 13.77 5.27 8.94
CA SER A 66 14.85 5.88 8.16
C SER A 66 14.42 6.01 6.70
N ILE A 67 14.24 7.26 6.24
CA ILE A 67 13.81 7.60 4.89
C ILE A 67 14.71 8.70 4.37
N THR A 68 15.61 8.36 3.46
CA THR A 68 16.54 9.37 2.90
C THR A 68 15.79 10.42 2.09
N GLY A 69 15.95 11.69 2.48
CA GLY A 69 15.40 12.84 1.77
C GLY A 69 13.89 13.04 1.92
N ALA A 70 13.23 12.41 2.87
CA ALA A 70 11.88 12.75 3.26
C ALA A 70 11.89 13.83 4.35
N THR A 71 10.92 14.73 4.29
CA THR A 71 10.81 15.86 5.23
C THR A 71 9.64 15.71 6.21
N SER A 72 8.72 14.81 5.92
CA SER A 72 7.54 14.51 6.73
C SER A 72 7.61 13.13 7.35
N THR A 73 6.78 12.92 8.33
CA THR A 73 6.78 11.74 9.16
C THR A 73 5.36 11.20 9.29
N GLY A 74 5.22 9.90 9.30
CA GLY A 74 3.93 9.27 9.30
C GLY A 74 3.72 8.22 10.39
N PHE A 75 4.53 8.21 11.47
CA PHE A 75 4.33 7.23 12.52
C PHE A 75 3.16 7.57 13.43
N GLU A 76 2.27 6.59 13.59
CA GLU A 76 1.18 6.60 14.55
C GLU A 76 1.26 5.32 15.38
N LEU A 77 1.30 5.43 16.70
CA LEU A 77 1.00 4.28 17.54
C LEU A 77 -0.52 4.11 17.56
N HIS A 78 -0.99 2.99 17.05
CA HIS A 78 -2.43 2.72 16.95
C HIS A 78 -3.00 2.13 18.24
N SER A 79 -2.38 1.06 18.74
CA SER A 79 -2.81 0.36 19.94
C SER A 79 -1.69 -0.52 20.48
N TRP A 80 -1.90 -1.04 21.67
CA TRP A 80 -1.05 -2.07 22.23
C TRP A 80 -1.90 -3.09 22.99
N PHE A 81 -1.36 -4.28 23.20
CA PHE A 81 -1.96 -5.26 24.09
C PHE A 81 -0.89 -6.05 24.84
N THR A 82 -1.28 -6.59 25.98
CA THR A 82 -0.42 -7.42 26.83
C THR A 82 -0.67 -8.88 26.57
N ALA A 83 0.38 -9.69 26.64
CA ALA A 83 0.26 -11.12 26.52
C ALA A 83 -0.26 -11.73 27.82
N GLN A 84 -1.46 -12.26 27.78
CA GLN A 84 -1.95 -13.10 28.88
C GLN A 84 -2.08 -14.56 28.48
N THR A 85 -2.30 -14.83 27.21
CA THR A 85 -2.41 -16.17 26.64
C THR A 85 -1.99 -16.14 25.19
N GLY A 86 -1.26 -17.12 24.72
CA GLY A 86 -1.11 -17.31 23.30
C GLY A 86 0.28 -17.60 22.80
N MET A 87 0.83 -16.82 21.87
CA MET A 87 2.04 -17.22 21.17
C MET A 87 3.27 -17.18 22.05
N ASP A 88 4.03 -18.25 21.98
CA ASP A 88 5.33 -18.38 22.63
C ASP A 88 6.41 -18.16 21.57
N VAL A 89 7.19 -17.11 21.72
CA VAL A 89 8.33 -16.83 20.86
C VAL A 89 9.57 -16.82 21.72
N ASN A 90 10.46 -17.76 21.47
CA ASN A 90 11.69 -17.91 22.23
C ASN A 90 11.46 -18.05 23.76
N GLY A 91 10.42 -18.74 24.16
CA GLY A 91 10.07 -18.94 25.57
C GLY A 91 9.43 -17.73 26.27
N VAL A 92 9.03 -16.74 25.51
CA VAL A 92 8.29 -15.56 26.00
C VAL A 92 6.93 -15.51 25.36
N HIS A 93 5.88 -15.43 26.17
CA HIS A 93 4.53 -15.34 25.68
C HIS A 93 4.18 -13.96 25.15
N TYR A 94 3.78 -13.87 23.88
CA TYR A 94 3.18 -12.71 23.27
C TYR A 94 1.72 -13.00 23.04
N GLY A 95 0.86 -12.73 23.95
CA GLY A 95 -0.53 -13.09 23.80
C GLY A 95 -1.36 -12.06 23.06
N ALA A 96 -2.52 -12.50 22.59
CA ALA A 96 -3.60 -11.61 22.24
C ALA A 96 -4.37 -11.30 23.53
N GLY A 97 -4.08 -10.17 24.13
CA GLY A 97 -4.97 -9.55 25.11
C GLY A 97 -5.98 -8.63 24.38
N GLU A 98 -6.83 -7.98 25.12
CA GLU A 98 -7.63 -6.90 24.59
C GLU A 98 -6.71 -5.75 24.19
N ASP A 99 -6.95 -5.16 23.00
CA ASP A 99 -6.23 -3.99 22.55
C ASP A 99 -6.49 -2.81 23.49
N VAL A 100 -5.42 -2.20 23.98
CA VAL A 100 -5.49 -1.02 24.83
C VAL A 100 -5.34 0.21 23.97
N PRO A 101 -6.24 1.19 24.10
CA PRO A 101 -6.13 2.44 23.34
C PRO A 101 -4.81 3.16 23.58
N ILE A 102 -4.35 3.89 22.58
CA ILE A 102 -3.06 4.61 22.60
C ILE A 102 -2.90 5.55 23.81
N GLN A 103 -3.97 6.17 24.27
CA GLN A 103 -3.95 7.08 25.43
C GLN A 103 -3.56 6.41 26.75
N THR A 104 -3.55 5.09 26.80
CA THR A 104 -3.10 4.33 27.99
C THR A 104 -1.62 4.02 27.96
N VAL A 105 -0.95 4.29 26.84
CA VAL A 105 0.49 4.18 26.69
C VAL A 105 1.11 5.49 27.15
N LYS A 106 2.14 5.44 27.98
CA LYS A 106 2.75 6.65 28.57
C LYS A 106 4.10 6.95 27.94
N ASP A 107 4.37 8.24 27.74
CA ASP A 107 5.68 8.75 27.38
C ASP A 107 6.60 8.74 28.62
N ALA A 108 7.84 8.30 28.43
CA ALA A 108 8.82 8.24 29.48
C ALA A 108 9.26 9.63 29.99
N SER A 109 9.08 10.67 29.20
CA SER A 109 9.55 12.03 29.51
C SER A 109 8.49 12.87 30.27
N THR A 110 7.24 12.45 30.24
CA THR A 110 6.15 13.15 30.89
C THR A 110 5.42 12.18 31.79
N ASP A 111 5.08 12.51 32.98
CA ASP A 111 4.31 11.67 33.86
C ASP A 111 2.95 11.29 33.24
N GLY A 112 2.83 11.36 31.97
CA GLY A 112 1.58 11.40 31.45
C GLY A 112 1.04 10.62 30.35
N SER A 113 -0.02 11.14 29.87
CA SER A 113 -0.69 10.65 28.69
C SER A 113 0.13 11.03 27.45
N ILE A 114 0.38 10.06 26.60
CA ILE A 114 0.94 10.32 25.28
C ILE A 114 -0.09 11.10 24.47
N SER A 115 0.27 12.31 24.07
CA SER A 115 -0.39 12.96 22.96
C SER A 115 0.18 12.36 21.66
N THR A 116 -0.68 12.10 20.68
CA THR A 116 -0.25 11.63 19.35
C THR A 116 0.77 12.59 18.71
N ALA A 117 0.76 13.86 19.06
CA ALA A 117 1.75 14.84 18.62
C ALA A 117 3.16 14.57 19.17
N ASN A 118 3.28 14.02 20.37
CA ASN A 118 4.58 13.71 20.98
C ASN A 118 5.19 12.40 20.47
N LEU A 119 4.41 11.54 19.82
CA LEU A 119 4.87 10.30 19.22
C LEU A 119 5.62 10.50 17.89
N MET A 120 5.57 11.70 17.35
CA MET A 120 6.04 12.02 16.02
C MET A 120 7.13 13.08 16.04
N GLU A 121 8.06 12.95 16.97
CA GLU A 121 9.20 13.86 17.01
C GLU A 121 10.08 13.61 15.77
N LYS A 122 10.18 14.63 14.94
CA LYS A 122 11.12 14.66 13.83
C LYS A 122 12.49 15.00 14.39
N VAL A 123 13.34 13.99 14.46
CA VAL A 123 14.69 14.18 14.99
C VAL A 123 15.60 14.82 13.95
N ASP A 124 15.48 14.41 12.69
CA ASP A 124 16.12 15.05 11.54
C ASP A 124 15.39 14.70 10.23
N ALA A 125 15.94 15.12 9.09
CA ALA A 125 15.35 14.87 7.78
C ALA A 125 15.37 13.38 7.37
N HIS A 126 15.96 12.49 8.14
CA HIS A 126 16.19 11.10 7.77
C HIS A 126 15.39 10.11 8.58
N TYR A 127 14.97 10.44 9.78
CA TYR A 127 14.28 9.49 10.64
C TYR A 127 13.25 10.13 11.58
N ILE A 128 12.38 9.31 12.07
CA ILE A 128 11.30 9.61 12.99
C ILE A 128 11.45 8.69 14.19
N ASN A 129 11.33 9.24 15.36
CA ASN A 129 11.57 8.50 16.59
C ASN A 129 10.43 8.70 17.60
N PRO A 130 9.32 7.93 17.51
CA PRO A 130 8.39 7.84 18.62
C PRO A 130 8.95 6.89 19.69
N THR A 131 9.25 7.43 20.84
CA THR A 131 9.65 6.65 22.02
C THR A 131 8.49 6.56 22.99
N ILE A 132 8.14 5.37 23.43
CA ILE A 132 7.00 5.11 24.29
C ILE A 132 7.44 4.37 25.54
N ALA A 133 7.09 4.88 26.70
CA ALA A 133 7.15 4.15 27.95
C ALA A 133 5.88 3.34 28.15
N ILE A 134 6.01 2.05 28.29
CA ILE A 134 4.90 1.13 28.45
C ILE A 134 4.68 0.86 29.94
N GLY A 135 3.48 1.17 30.42
CA GLY A 135 2.97 0.59 31.65
C GLY A 135 3.61 1.00 32.96
N THR A 136 3.58 2.27 33.31
CA THR A 136 4.01 2.68 34.66
C THR A 136 3.02 2.24 35.77
N THR A 137 1.84 1.75 35.42
CA THR A 137 0.83 1.31 36.39
C THR A 137 0.65 -0.22 36.46
N GLN A 138 1.22 -0.96 35.51
CA GLN A 138 1.23 -2.42 35.56
C GLN A 138 2.62 -2.88 36.00
N THR A 139 2.73 -3.30 37.23
CA THR A 139 4.00 -3.71 37.87
C THR A 139 4.61 -4.95 37.24
N ASP A 140 3.82 -5.73 36.51
CA ASP A 140 4.21 -7.06 36.02
C ASP A 140 4.10 -7.22 34.50
N LEU A 141 4.28 -6.15 33.73
CA LEU A 141 4.23 -6.23 32.27
C LEU A 141 5.48 -6.94 31.73
N ILE A 142 5.41 -8.24 31.57
CA ILE A 142 6.50 -9.07 31.06
C ILE A 142 6.47 -9.23 29.54
N ALA A 143 5.33 -8.97 28.89
CA ALA A 143 5.19 -9.01 27.45
C ALA A 143 4.16 -8.02 26.96
N ALA A 144 4.40 -7.47 25.74
CA ALA A 144 3.50 -6.54 25.08
C ALA A 144 3.63 -6.64 23.56
N THR A 145 2.56 -6.28 22.86
CA THR A 145 2.60 -6.06 21.42
C THR A 145 2.11 -4.65 21.11
N LEU A 146 2.91 -3.91 20.36
CA LEU A 146 2.58 -2.57 19.90
C LEU A 146 2.18 -2.61 18.44
N ARG A 147 1.07 -1.96 18.09
CA ARG A 147 0.63 -1.78 16.72
C ARG A 147 0.92 -0.36 16.27
N TYR A 148 1.74 -0.26 15.25
CA TYR A 148 2.12 0.99 14.62
C TYR A 148 1.50 1.07 13.24
N ASN A 149 1.01 2.26 12.89
CA ASN A 149 0.73 2.65 11.52
C ASN A 149 1.84 3.59 11.06
N PHE A 150 2.42 3.28 9.92
CA PHE A 150 3.32 4.21 9.24
C PHE A 150 2.62 4.76 8.01
N VAL A 151 2.32 6.05 8.00
CA VAL A 151 1.75 6.75 6.86
C VAL A 151 2.89 7.15 5.93
N VAL A 152 2.89 6.63 4.71
CA VAL A 152 3.95 6.89 3.73
C VAL A 152 3.89 8.36 3.30
N PRO A 153 4.95 9.15 3.52
CA PRO A 153 4.95 10.57 3.15
C PRO A 153 4.92 10.79 1.64
N GLU A 154 4.29 11.88 1.19
CA GLU A 154 4.22 12.26 -0.23
C GLU A 154 5.60 12.50 -0.85
N ASP A 155 6.52 13.11 -0.11
CA ASP A 155 7.87 13.40 -0.56
C ASP A 155 8.81 12.17 -0.56
N ALA A 156 8.28 11.00 -0.17
CA ALA A 156 9.00 9.74 -0.15
C ALA A 156 8.79 8.88 -1.43
N LYS A 157 7.97 9.31 -2.37
CA LYS A 157 7.73 8.58 -3.63
C LYS A 157 9.03 8.20 -4.34
N GLY A 158 9.13 6.94 -4.75
CA GLY A 158 10.30 6.39 -5.45
C GLY A 158 11.53 6.17 -4.57
N LYS A 159 11.46 6.43 -3.27
CA LYS A 159 12.54 6.21 -2.31
C LYS A 159 12.37 4.87 -1.59
N THR A 160 13.31 4.57 -0.69
CA THR A 160 13.25 3.39 0.18
C THR A 160 13.23 3.82 1.63
N PHE A 161 12.63 3.01 2.49
CA PHE A 161 12.67 3.19 3.93
C PHE A 161 12.89 1.85 4.65
N SER A 162 13.34 1.93 5.88
CA SER A 162 13.33 0.82 6.83
C SER A 162 12.94 1.35 8.21
N ILE A 163 12.48 0.46 9.05
CA ILE A 163 12.11 0.80 10.43
C ILE A 163 12.90 -0.09 11.37
N THR A 164 13.46 0.51 12.42
CA THR A 164 14.07 -0.21 13.54
C THR A 164 13.13 -0.09 14.74
N PHE A 165 12.66 -1.21 15.21
CA PHE A 165 11.91 -1.33 16.47
C PHE A 165 12.87 -1.77 17.56
N THR A 166 12.72 -1.21 18.74
CA THR A 166 13.57 -1.53 19.88
C THR A 166 12.72 -1.68 21.13
N ALA A 167 13.02 -2.66 21.95
CA ALA A 167 12.45 -2.81 23.28
C ALA A 167 13.53 -2.78 24.34
N VAL A 168 13.20 -2.22 25.51
CA VAL A 168 14.09 -2.10 26.67
C VAL A 168 13.36 -2.59 27.90
N SER A 169 14.00 -3.46 28.68
CA SER A 169 13.51 -3.93 29.96
C SER A 169 13.78 -2.93 31.09
N SER A 170 13.16 -3.14 32.25
CA SER A 170 13.45 -2.37 33.46
C SER A 170 14.83 -2.65 34.04
N THR A 171 15.46 -3.74 33.64
CA THR A 171 16.86 -4.09 33.99
C THR A 171 17.88 -3.45 33.06
N GLY A 172 17.41 -2.79 31.98
CA GLY A 172 18.29 -2.11 31.01
C GLY A 172 18.62 -2.96 29.78
N ASP A 173 18.20 -4.23 29.75
CA ASP A 173 18.42 -5.09 28.60
C ASP A 173 17.68 -4.54 27.38
N ARG A 174 18.30 -4.69 26.19
CA ARG A 174 17.81 -4.10 24.96
C ARG A 174 17.81 -5.13 23.83
N VAL A 175 16.74 -5.14 23.04
CA VAL A 175 16.64 -5.93 21.81
C VAL A 175 16.09 -5.07 20.69
N SER A 176 16.50 -5.33 19.45
CA SER A 176 16.04 -4.57 18.29
C SER A 176 15.68 -5.49 17.13
N TYR A 177 14.71 -5.07 16.34
CA TYR A 177 14.32 -5.67 15.06
C TYR A 177 14.34 -4.59 13.97
N LYS A 178 15.10 -4.83 12.91
CA LYS A 178 15.13 -3.93 11.75
C LYS A 178 14.36 -4.59 10.59
N THR A 179 13.43 -3.86 10.03
CA THR A 179 12.70 -4.34 8.83
C THR A 179 13.66 -4.41 7.64
N PRO A 180 13.33 -5.25 6.62
CA PRO A 180 13.87 -5.08 5.29
C PRO A 180 13.61 -3.67 4.75
N ASN A 181 14.35 -3.28 3.73
CA ASN A 181 14.06 -2.04 3.01
C ASN A 181 12.76 -2.19 2.21
N TYR A 182 11.87 -1.23 2.37
CA TYR A 182 10.65 -1.07 1.57
C TYR A 182 10.91 -0.09 0.45
N LYS A 183 10.57 -0.46 -0.79
CA LYS A 183 10.51 0.48 -1.91
C LYS A 183 9.16 1.21 -1.84
N ILE A 184 9.18 2.52 -1.81
CA ILE A 184 7.98 3.34 -1.92
C ILE A 184 7.69 3.52 -3.41
N SER A 185 6.49 3.15 -3.81
CA SER A 185 6.04 3.27 -5.19
C SER A 185 5.99 4.74 -5.65
N LYS A 186 6.15 4.94 -6.94
CA LYS A 186 5.85 6.23 -7.57
C LYS A 186 4.36 6.41 -7.87
N MET A 187 3.55 5.37 -7.64
CA MET A 187 2.11 5.40 -7.90
C MET A 187 1.38 6.43 -7.05
N ASP A 188 0.34 6.98 -7.65
CA ASP A 188 -0.77 7.60 -6.93
C ASP A 188 -1.97 6.66 -6.92
N MET A 189 -2.83 6.80 -5.93
CA MET A 189 -4.02 5.98 -5.79
C MET A 189 -5.21 6.83 -5.34
N LYS A 190 -6.37 6.55 -5.95
CA LYS A 190 -7.64 7.14 -5.54
C LYS A 190 -8.74 6.09 -5.62
N ARG A 191 -9.58 6.07 -4.60
CA ARG A 191 -10.65 5.08 -4.48
C ARG A 191 -12.02 5.70 -4.65
N LEU A 192 -12.95 4.89 -5.14
CA LEU A 192 -14.38 5.15 -5.14
C LEU A 192 -14.75 6.46 -5.84
N ILE A 193 -14.27 6.61 -7.09
CA ILE A 193 -14.65 7.70 -7.98
C ILE A 193 -15.96 7.31 -8.66
N GLU A 194 -16.94 8.15 -8.55
CA GLU A 194 -18.25 7.92 -9.18
C GLU A 194 -18.21 8.38 -10.65
N LEU A 195 -18.76 7.56 -11.52
CA LEU A 195 -19.02 7.83 -12.93
C LEU A 195 -20.53 7.73 -13.18
N GLU A 196 -21.07 8.68 -13.92
CA GLU A 196 -22.48 8.70 -14.28
C GLU A 196 -22.63 9.00 -15.77
N ASN A 197 -23.35 8.13 -16.48
CA ASN A 197 -23.63 8.32 -17.91
C ASN A 197 -24.41 9.62 -18.12
N GLU A 198 -24.00 10.42 -19.10
CA GLU A 198 -24.51 11.78 -19.36
C GLU A 198 -24.30 12.80 -18.22
N GLY A 199 -23.58 12.42 -17.16
CA GLY A 199 -23.16 13.26 -16.04
C GLY A 199 -21.64 13.38 -16.00
N ALA A 200 -21.04 13.06 -14.84
CA ALA A 200 -19.58 13.02 -14.68
C ALA A 200 -18.99 11.76 -15.34
N CYS A 201 -18.91 11.75 -16.66
CA CYS A 201 -18.45 10.61 -17.46
C CYS A 201 -17.10 10.85 -18.16
N TYR A 202 -16.57 12.06 -18.15
CA TYR A 202 -15.32 12.42 -18.83
C TYR A 202 -14.14 12.28 -17.88
N PHE A 203 -13.33 11.25 -18.07
CA PHE A 203 -12.28 10.90 -17.12
C PHE A 203 -10.91 11.37 -17.57
N SER A 204 -10.19 12.02 -16.65
CA SER A 204 -8.76 12.34 -16.78
C SER A 204 -7.95 11.43 -15.86
N ILE A 205 -7.02 10.66 -16.44
CA ILE A 205 -6.06 9.84 -15.70
C ILE A 205 -5.08 10.75 -14.94
N GLU A 206 -4.63 11.84 -15.58
CA GLU A 206 -3.74 12.80 -14.94
C GLU A 206 -4.35 13.39 -13.66
N ASP A 207 -5.62 13.74 -13.68
CA ASP A 207 -6.30 14.36 -12.52
C ASP A 207 -6.92 13.32 -11.58
N MET A 208 -6.98 12.04 -11.99
CA MET A 208 -7.71 10.95 -11.32
C MET A 208 -9.14 11.40 -10.95
N LYS A 209 -9.83 11.98 -11.92
CA LYS A 209 -11.14 12.60 -11.71
C LYS A 209 -12.03 12.43 -12.94
N ALA A 210 -13.33 12.24 -12.68
CA ALA A 210 -14.39 12.37 -13.67
C ALA A 210 -14.95 13.79 -13.66
N TYR A 211 -15.31 14.29 -14.83
CA TYR A 211 -15.85 15.62 -15.07
C TYR A 211 -17.18 15.52 -15.79
N THR A 212 -18.04 16.53 -15.60
CA THR A 212 -19.19 16.74 -16.47
C THR A 212 -18.77 17.45 -17.76
N LYS A 213 -19.65 17.47 -18.75
CA LYS A 213 -19.41 18.19 -20.01
C LYS A 213 -19.22 19.69 -19.80
N GLU A 214 -19.98 20.26 -18.89
CA GLU A 214 -19.92 21.67 -18.52
C GLU A 214 -18.54 22.01 -17.89
N GLU A 215 -18.06 21.15 -16.98
CA GLU A 215 -16.73 21.31 -16.37
C GLU A 215 -15.61 21.19 -17.42
N VAL A 216 -15.69 20.21 -18.34
CA VAL A 216 -14.71 20.05 -19.42
C VAL A 216 -14.64 21.32 -20.28
N ASN A 217 -15.78 21.87 -20.66
CA ASN A 217 -15.84 23.09 -21.48
C ASN A 217 -15.37 24.33 -20.70
N ALA A 218 -15.89 24.52 -19.48
CA ALA A 218 -15.58 25.71 -18.68
C ALA A 218 -14.09 25.80 -18.29
N LEU A 219 -13.45 24.66 -18.07
CA LEU A 219 -12.05 24.55 -17.63
C LEU A 219 -11.10 24.23 -18.80
N ASN A 220 -11.58 24.12 -20.04
CA ASN A 220 -10.80 23.76 -21.23
C ASN A 220 -10.03 22.44 -21.08
N LEU A 221 -10.68 21.40 -20.54
CA LEU A 221 -10.03 20.13 -20.23
C LEU A 221 -10.10 19.10 -21.37
N SER A 222 -10.59 19.46 -22.57
CA SER A 222 -10.79 18.49 -23.67
C SER A 222 -9.53 17.66 -23.96
N GLY A 223 -8.33 18.28 -23.94
CA GLY A 223 -7.06 17.60 -24.17
C GLY A 223 -6.60 16.68 -23.02
N LYS A 224 -7.27 16.73 -21.86
CA LYS A 224 -6.97 15.88 -20.70
C LYS A 224 -7.89 14.66 -20.57
N ILE A 225 -8.93 14.57 -21.40
CA ILE A 225 -9.88 13.47 -21.30
C ILE A 225 -9.29 12.24 -21.96
N ASP A 226 -9.03 11.22 -21.17
CA ASP A 226 -8.45 9.96 -21.61
C ASP A 226 -9.52 8.96 -22.05
N PHE A 227 -10.63 8.90 -21.32
CA PHE A 227 -11.78 8.09 -21.73
C PHE A 227 -13.11 8.71 -21.30
N ILE A 228 -14.16 8.27 -21.95
CA ILE A 228 -15.54 8.61 -21.64
C ILE A 228 -16.22 7.32 -21.15
N TYR A 229 -16.81 7.38 -19.97
CA TYR A 229 -17.70 6.32 -19.51
C TYR A 229 -19.01 6.41 -20.27
N ASN A 230 -19.43 5.30 -20.85
CA ASN A 230 -20.67 5.20 -21.61
C ASN A 230 -21.46 3.98 -21.14
N TYR A 231 -22.76 4.18 -20.92
CA TYR A 231 -23.72 3.13 -20.63
C TYR A 231 -24.57 2.85 -21.87
N GLN A 232 -24.75 1.56 -22.19
CA GLN A 232 -25.38 1.08 -23.41
C GLN A 232 -24.68 1.54 -24.72
N ALA A 233 -23.33 1.54 -24.68
CA ALA A 233 -22.53 1.76 -25.87
C ALA A 233 -22.88 0.74 -26.95
N LYS A 234 -23.07 1.21 -28.21
CA LYS A 234 -23.39 0.35 -29.34
C LYS A 234 -22.15 0.02 -30.15
N LEU A 235 -21.90 -1.27 -30.33
CA LEU A 235 -20.96 -1.77 -31.30
C LEU A 235 -21.73 -2.62 -32.33
N ASN A 236 -21.85 -2.12 -33.55
CA ASN A 236 -22.74 -2.66 -34.56
C ASN A 236 -24.19 -2.64 -34.01
N ASP A 237 -24.89 -3.78 -33.99
CA ASP A 237 -26.24 -3.94 -33.49
C ASP A 237 -26.31 -4.42 -32.02
N PHE A 238 -25.19 -4.51 -31.33
CA PHE A 238 -25.12 -4.98 -29.94
C PHE A 238 -24.97 -3.83 -28.97
N ASP A 239 -25.74 -3.86 -27.90
CA ASP A 239 -25.65 -2.94 -26.78
C ASP A 239 -24.73 -3.52 -25.69
N TYR A 240 -23.79 -2.71 -25.22
CA TYR A 240 -22.88 -3.04 -24.11
C TYR A 240 -23.18 -2.15 -22.92
N ALA A 241 -23.45 -2.75 -21.77
CA ALA A 241 -23.94 -2.02 -20.61
C ALA A 241 -22.96 -0.94 -20.16
N HIS A 242 -21.79 -1.30 -19.69
CA HIS A 242 -20.80 -0.36 -19.13
C HIS A 242 -19.51 -0.42 -19.95
N SER A 243 -19.02 0.73 -20.38
CA SER A 243 -17.86 0.79 -21.29
C SER A 243 -17.01 2.02 -21.03
N PHE A 244 -15.70 1.89 -21.26
CA PHE A 244 -14.78 3.03 -21.38
C PHE A 244 -14.39 3.18 -22.83
N VAL A 245 -14.51 4.38 -23.37
CA VAL A 245 -14.27 4.65 -24.77
C VAL A 245 -13.38 5.89 -24.90
N SER A 246 -12.26 5.78 -25.62
CA SER A 246 -11.38 6.92 -25.87
C SER A 246 -12.08 7.95 -26.77
N PRO A 247 -11.82 9.25 -26.59
CA PRO A 247 -12.36 10.30 -27.49
C PRO A 247 -12.07 10.08 -28.98
N ALA A 248 -10.93 9.50 -29.31
CA ALA A 248 -10.50 9.22 -30.68
C ALA A 248 -11.03 7.90 -31.25
N THR A 249 -11.90 7.18 -30.55
CA THR A 249 -12.49 5.93 -31.06
C THR A 249 -13.30 6.21 -32.32
N ASP A 250 -13.09 5.40 -33.38
CA ASP A 250 -13.82 5.55 -34.64
C ASP A 250 -15.33 5.33 -34.40
N PRO A 251 -16.17 6.32 -34.70
CA PRO A 251 -17.62 6.23 -34.51
C PRO A 251 -18.27 5.09 -35.30
N LYS A 252 -17.59 4.52 -36.29
CA LYS A 252 -18.03 3.32 -37.00
C LYS A 252 -18.02 2.08 -36.11
N PHE A 253 -17.14 2.05 -35.13
CA PHE A 253 -17.09 0.96 -34.17
C PHE A 253 -17.98 1.22 -32.97
N ILE A 254 -17.91 2.41 -32.38
CA ILE A 254 -18.71 2.74 -31.20
C ILE A 254 -19.33 4.12 -31.37
N ALA A 255 -20.65 4.18 -31.34
CA ALA A 255 -21.40 5.40 -31.57
C ALA A 255 -21.40 6.31 -30.32
N ILE A 256 -20.29 7.03 -30.09
CA ILE A 256 -20.18 8.08 -29.06
C ILE A 256 -20.17 9.50 -29.64
N SER A 257 -20.47 9.65 -30.91
CA SER A 257 -20.29 10.90 -31.66
C SER A 257 -21.03 12.12 -31.09
N GLY A 258 -22.12 11.90 -30.33
CA GLY A 258 -22.87 13.02 -29.71
C GLY A 258 -22.34 13.46 -28.35
N ILE A 259 -21.47 12.70 -27.74
CA ILE A 259 -20.99 12.96 -26.37
C ILE A 259 -19.55 13.42 -26.30
N VAL A 260 -18.74 13.21 -27.33
CA VAL A 260 -17.31 13.64 -27.34
C VAL A 260 -17.22 15.17 -27.26
N PRO A 261 -16.53 15.73 -26.25
CA PRO A 261 -16.32 17.17 -26.17
C PRO A 261 -15.50 17.68 -27.35
N SER A 262 -15.82 18.89 -27.82
CA SER A 262 -15.02 19.53 -28.89
C SER A 262 -13.56 19.64 -28.47
N GLY A 263 -12.65 19.18 -29.34
CA GLY A 263 -11.20 19.20 -29.07
C GLY A 263 -10.69 18.04 -28.24
N ALA A 264 -11.51 17.12 -27.78
CA ALA A 264 -11.05 15.89 -27.16
C ALA A 264 -10.64 14.88 -28.25
N THR A 265 -9.35 14.60 -28.35
CA THR A 265 -8.75 13.79 -29.43
C THR A 265 -7.79 12.71 -28.91
N ASN A 266 -7.73 12.50 -27.62
CA ASN A 266 -6.84 11.49 -27.04
C ASN A 266 -7.19 10.10 -27.55
N ASN A 267 -6.17 9.36 -27.95
CA ASN A 267 -6.27 7.96 -28.35
C ASN A 267 -5.61 7.09 -27.28
N THR A 268 -6.36 6.81 -26.23
CA THR A 268 -5.90 6.08 -25.06
C THR A 268 -6.04 4.58 -25.29
N PRO A 269 -4.96 3.83 -25.48
CA PRO A 269 -5.02 2.38 -25.57
C PRO A 269 -5.42 1.79 -24.22
N MET A 270 -6.27 0.76 -24.25
CA MET A 270 -6.77 0.12 -23.05
C MET A 270 -7.01 -1.37 -23.24
N GLU A 271 -6.74 -2.13 -22.21
CA GLU A 271 -6.91 -3.57 -22.18
C GLU A 271 -7.70 -4.00 -20.94
N GLN A 272 -8.81 -4.69 -21.15
CA GLN A 272 -9.58 -5.27 -20.04
C GLN A 272 -8.84 -6.47 -19.46
N ARG A 273 -8.75 -6.52 -18.15
CA ARG A 273 -8.21 -7.64 -17.38
C ARG A 273 -9.27 -8.16 -16.42
N ALA A 274 -9.83 -9.31 -16.74
CA ALA A 274 -10.73 -10.01 -15.82
C ALA A 274 -9.94 -10.65 -14.68
N ASN A 275 -10.53 -10.68 -13.48
CA ASN A 275 -9.98 -11.36 -12.29
C ASN A 275 -8.67 -10.78 -11.73
N VAL A 276 -8.27 -9.59 -12.10
CA VAL A 276 -7.21 -8.86 -11.42
C VAL A 276 -7.85 -7.97 -10.37
N HIS A 277 -7.93 -8.48 -9.14
CA HIS A 277 -8.59 -7.81 -8.02
C HIS A 277 -7.53 -7.20 -7.11
N ASP A 278 -7.36 -5.89 -7.18
CA ASP A 278 -6.40 -5.19 -6.33
C ASP A 278 -6.99 -4.93 -4.93
N ALA A 279 -6.39 -5.54 -3.92
CA ALA A 279 -6.85 -5.41 -2.53
C ALA A 279 -6.78 -3.97 -2.00
N GLN A 280 -5.81 -3.17 -2.46
CA GLN A 280 -5.73 -1.75 -2.07
C GLN A 280 -6.84 -0.92 -2.70
N LEU A 281 -7.40 -1.33 -3.82
CA LEU A 281 -8.55 -0.70 -4.46
C LEU A 281 -9.90 -1.30 -4.03
N LYS A 282 -9.91 -1.99 -2.90
CA LYS A 282 -11.08 -2.72 -2.35
C LYS A 282 -11.54 -3.89 -3.22
N GLY A 283 -10.61 -4.51 -3.91
CA GLY A 283 -10.83 -5.78 -4.59
C GLY A 283 -11.17 -6.91 -3.61
N SER A 284 -11.90 -7.89 -4.10
CA SER A 284 -12.37 -9.02 -3.28
C SER A 284 -11.28 -10.01 -2.90
N ASN A 285 -10.14 -10.01 -3.58
CA ASN A 285 -9.01 -10.88 -3.27
C ASN A 285 -7.96 -10.16 -2.40
N PRO A 286 -7.80 -10.52 -1.12
CA PRO A 286 -6.96 -9.79 -0.18
C PRO A 286 -5.44 -9.95 -0.42
N ALA A 287 -5.03 -10.82 -1.34
CA ALA A 287 -3.62 -11.15 -1.61
C ALA A 287 -3.11 -10.64 -2.97
N VAL A 288 -3.95 -9.99 -3.77
CA VAL A 288 -3.58 -9.48 -5.09
C VAL A 288 -3.38 -7.97 -5.02
N TYR A 289 -2.26 -7.51 -5.55
CA TYR A 289 -1.90 -6.11 -5.64
C TYR A 289 -1.32 -5.82 -7.03
N VAL A 290 -1.74 -4.72 -7.63
CA VAL A 290 -1.06 -4.13 -8.79
C VAL A 290 0.06 -3.24 -8.27
N ASP A 291 1.29 -3.49 -8.72
CA ASP A 291 2.49 -2.81 -8.26
C ASP A 291 3.28 -2.12 -9.38
N ASP A 292 4.45 -1.59 -9.07
CA ASP A 292 5.31 -0.90 -10.04
C ASP A 292 5.69 -1.80 -11.22
N ILE A 293 5.89 -3.11 -10.99
CA ILE A 293 6.33 -4.06 -12.02
C ILE A 293 5.25 -4.24 -13.08
N ASP A 294 3.98 -4.27 -12.68
CA ASP A 294 2.85 -4.37 -13.60
C ASP A 294 2.83 -3.20 -14.58
N PHE A 295 3.16 -1.99 -14.11
CA PHE A 295 3.21 -0.80 -14.95
C PHE A 295 4.50 -0.71 -15.78
N GLU A 296 5.65 -1.04 -15.20
CA GLU A 296 6.95 -1.03 -15.88
C GLU A 296 7.01 -2.05 -17.04
N THR A 297 6.30 -3.16 -16.90
CA THR A 297 6.22 -4.21 -17.92
C THR A 297 4.98 -4.14 -18.82
N LEU A 298 4.10 -3.17 -18.58
CA LEU A 298 2.84 -3.04 -19.32
C LEU A 298 3.10 -2.78 -20.80
N ASP A 299 2.66 -3.71 -21.64
CA ASP A 299 2.62 -3.54 -23.08
C ASP A 299 1.15 -3.48 -23.55
N LEU A 300 0.79 -2.37 -24.17
CA LEU A 300 -0.52 -2.15 -24.81
C LEU A 300 -0.39 -2.01 -26.33
N GLY A 301 0.69 -2.53 -26.91
CA GLY A 301 0.88 -2.57 -28.36
C GLY A 301 -0.24 -3.37 -29.03
N GLY A 302 -1.03 -2.70 -29.88
CA GLY A 302 -2.19 -3.30 -30.54
C GLY A 302 -3.45 -3.40 -29.69
N ALA A 303 -3.45 -2.85 -28.47
CA ALA A 303 -4.66 -2.75 -27.67
C ALA A 303 -5.70 -1.84 -28.33
N MET A 304 -6.95 -2.12 -28.07
CA MET A 304 -8.06 -1.27 -28.52
C MET A 304 -8.05 0.04 -27.73
N ASN A 305 -8.73 1.05 -28.25
CA ASN A 305 -8.94 2.31 -27.53
C ASN A 305 -10.32 2.37 -26.84
N TYR A 306 -10.87 1.20 -26.55
CA TYR A 306 -12.11 1.03 -25.79
C TYR A 306 -12.10 -0.33 -25.08
N VAL A 307 -12.87 -0.42 -23.99
CA VAL A 307 -13.23 -1.65 -23.29
C VAL A 307 -14.73 -1.67 -23.06
N LEU A 308 -15.36 -2.83 -23.28
CA LEU A 308 -16.81 -2.97 -23.33
C LEU A 308 -17.29 -3.99 -22.30
N ASN A 309 -18.56 -3.84 -21.90
CA ASN A 309 -19.27 -4.78 -21.04
C ASN A 309 -18.60 -5.01 -19.68
N LEU A 310 -18.07 -3.93 -19.12
CA LEU A 310 -17.45 -3.95 -17.79
C LEU A 310 -18.49 -4.29 -16.72
N LYS A 311 -18.08 -5.08 -15.77
CA LYS A 311 -18.88 -5.53 -14.62
C LYS A 311 -18.12 -5.20 -13.34
N LYS A 312 -18.82 -5.34 -12.22
CA LYS A 312 -18.15 -5.33 -10.93
C LYS A 312 -17.02 -6.34 -10.94
N ASP A 313 -15.90 -5.96 -10.34
CA ASP A 313 -14.66 -6.73 -10.22
C ASP A 313 -13.84 -6.87 -11.53
N ASP A 314 -14.29 -6.26 -12.63
CA ASP A 314 -13.47 -6.08 -13.83
C ASP A 314 -12.46 -4.95 -13.64
N SER A 315 -11.45 -4.93 -14.50
CA SER A 315 -10.43 -3.88 -14.51
C SER A 315 -9.91 -3.60 -15.91
N ALA A 316 -9.26 -2.46 -16.08
CA ALA A 316 -8.61 -2.09 -17.31
C ALA A 316 -7.25 -1.43 -17.04
N PHE A 317 -6.23 -1.85 -17.80
CA PHE A 317 -4.97 -1.11 -17.92
C PHE A 317 -5.06 -0.14 -19.08
N MET A 318 -4.46 1.04 -18.90
CA MET A 318 -4.46 2.14 -19.88
C MET A 318 -3.13 2.86 -19.89
N LYS A 319 -2.82 3.51 -21.02
CA LYS A 319 -1.74 4.51 -21.10
C LYS A 319 -2.29 5.78 -21.70
N THR A 320 -1.97 6.94 -21.11
CA THR A 320 -2.39 8.23 -21.68
C THR A 320 -1.81 8.42 -23.07
N ALA A 321 -2.52 9.15 -23.93
CA ALA A 321 -2.12 9.36 -25.31
C ALA A 321 -0.77 10.10 -25.45
N ASP A 322 -0.41 10.92 -24.46
CA ASP A 322 0.87 11.62 -24.38
C ASP A 322 2.01 10.77 -23.79
N GLY A 323 1.71 9.54 -23.35
CA GLY A 323 2.66 8.60 -22.80
C GLY A 323 3.22 8.92 -21.42
N LYS A 324 2.63 9.89 -20.69
CA LYS A 324 3.14 10.28 -19.37
C LYS A 324 2.68 9.37 -18.24
N TRP A 325 1.50 8.75 -18.39
CA TRP A 325 0.89 7.97 -17.35
C TRP A 325 0.45 6.60 -17.84
N ALA A 326 0.67 5.60 -17.02
CA ALA A 326 -0.07 4.36 -17.06
C ALA A 326 -1.09 4.34 -15.92
N ALA A 327 -2.22 3.69 -16.13
CA ALA A 327 -3.27 3.55 -15.14
C ALA A 327 -3.82 2.14 -15.09
N TYR A 328 -4.20 1.73 -13.91
CA TYR A 328 -5.02 0.57 -13.65
C TYR A 328 -6.31 1.04 -13.00
N ILE A 329 -7.44 0.78 -13.65
CA ILE A 329 -8.78 1.15 -13.19
C ILE A 329 -9.53 -0.11 -12.81
N TYR A 330 -10.00 -0.15 -11.57
CA TYR A 330 -10.77 -1.25 -11.01
C TYR A 330 -12.23 -0.84 -10.81
N VAL A 331 -13.17 -1.69 -11.26
CA VAL A 331 -14.61 -1.46 -11.16
C VAL A 331 -15.12 -1.99 -9.82
N ASN A 332 -15.39 -1.09 -8.89
CA ASN A 332 -15.90 -1.42 -7.56
C ASN A 332 -17.39 -1.81 -7.59
N SER A 333 -18.20 -1.10 -8.39
CA SER A 333 -19.63 -1.37 -8.55
C SER A 333 -20.16 -0.82 -9.86
N VAL A 334 -21.24 -1.41 -10.32
CA VAL A 334 -22.05 -0.95 -11.46
C VAL A 334 -23.52 -1.11 -11.11
N ASP A 335 -24.39 -0.32 -11.73
CA ASP A 335 -25.83 -0.45 -11.60
C ASP A 335 -26.56 -0.43 -12.97
N GLY A 336 -27.84 -0.76 -12.98
CA GLY A 336 -28.67 -0.75 -14.20
C GLY A 336 -29.15 0.63 -14.65
N SER A 337 -28.74 1.71 -13.98
CA SER A 337 -29.13 3.10 -14.29
C SER A 337 -28.03 3.91 -14.98
N GLY A 338 -26.89 3.28 -15.27
CA GLY A 338 -25.76 3.97 -15.91
C GLY A 338 -24.84 4.66 -14.90
N LYS A 339 -24.71 4.11 -13.70
CA LYS A 339 -23.73 4.54 -12.71
C LYS A 339 -22.68 3.46 -12.49
N MET A 340 -21.46 3.90 -12.26
CA MET A 340 -20.31 3.05 -11.97
C MET A 340 -19.45 3.71 -10.92
N THR A 341 -18.89 2.92 -10.01
CA THR A 341 -17.84 3.38 -9.09
C THR A 341 -16.55 2.68 -9.43
N VAL A 342 -15.48 3.45 -9.58
CA VAL A 342 -14.15 2.94 -9.91
C VAL A 342 -13.10 3.41 -8.91
N SER A 343 -12.02 2.65 -8.84
CA SER A 343 -10.78 3.06 -8.15
C SER A 343 -9.61 3.01 -9.12
N ILE A 344 -8.62 3.84 -8.91
CA ILE A 344 -7.48 3.97 -9.84
C ILE A 344 -6.14 3.92 -9.10
N LYS A 345 -5.19 3.23 -9.69
CA LYS A 345 -3.75 3.44 -9.50
C LYS A 345 -3.18 4.08 -10.76
N ARG A 346 -2.38 5.13 -10.59
CA ARG A 346 -1.71 5.85 -11.67
C ARG A 346 -0.21 5.82 -11.45
N TYR A 347 0.55 5.50 -12.50
CA TYR A 347 2.00 5.38 -12.47
C TYR A 347 2.64 6.31 -13.50
N PRO A 348 3.66 7.14 -13.16
CA PRO A 348 4.39 7.96 -14.12
C PRO A 348 5.31 7.09 -14.97
N LEU A 349 5.24 7.25 -16.30
CA LEU A 349 6.06 6.54 -17.29
C LEU A 349 7.40 7.22 -17.58
#